data_1d211afa20ac56dd6d2c72eac92f8170
#
_entry.id   1d211afa20ac56dd6d2c72eac92f8170
#
_cell.length_a   1.000
_cell.length_b   1.000
_cell.length_c   1.000
_cell.angle_alpha   90.00
_cell.angle_beta   90.00
_cell.angle_gamma   90.00
#
_symmetry.space_group_name_H-M   'P 1'
#
loop_
_entity.id
_entity.type
_entity.pdbx_description
1 polymer ?
#
loop_
_entity_poly.entity_id
_entity_poly.type
_entity_poly.pdbx_seq_one_letter_code
_entity_poly.pdbx_strand_id
1 'polypeptide(L)'
;MKFINGYNVRKKLFCLILFCAWIIPGVAFSQSAVDSEDMVMVPGGPFLMGVDKVSNVDVEKMSKRKKLRYLVSRAAFHDEGPAHNIIVDTFMLDTFEVSNKKYAEFIKATGHPAPAYWDDHKRNKLKQPVSGVNWFDANAYCGWANKRLPTEAEWEKAAKGPKGFKYPWGDKLDES
;
A
#
# COMPACT_ATOMS: atom_id res chain seq x y z
N MET A 1 -10.17 15.00 1.78
CA MET A 1 -11.56 14.56 1.70
C MET A 1 -11.63 13.16 2.26
N LYS A 2 -12.43 12.96 3.28
CA LYS A 2 -12.43 11.78 4.14
C LYS A 2 -13.20 10.65 3.50
N PHE A 3 -12.74 9.54 3.61
CA PHE A 3 -13.32 8.31 3.26
C PHE A 3 -13.64 7.54 4.37
N ILE A 4 -14.53 7.03 4.58
CA ILE A 4 -14.69 5.93 5.39
C ILE A 4 -15.93 5.31 5.02
N ASN A 5 -15.72 4.29 4.25
CA ASN A 5 -16.55 3.19 4.59
C ASN A 5 -15.82 1.92 4.29
N GLY A 6 -14.97 1.74 5.01
CA GLY A 6 -14.05 0.82 5.10
C GLY A 6 -12.81 1.59 5.26
N TYR A 7 -11.85 1.91 5.08
CA TYR A 7 -10.68 2.66 5.39
C TYR A 7 -10.33 3.62 4.26
N ASN A 8 -10.05 4.83 4.61
CA ASN A 8 -9.97 5.89 3.63
C ASN A 8 -8.63 6.05 2.94
N VAL A 9 -8.49 5.50 1.76
CA VAL A 9 -7.31 5.64 0.92
C VAL A 9 -7.67 6.34 -0.39
N ARG A 10 -7.05 7.46 -0.68
CA ARG A 10 -7.30 8.24 -1.90
C ARG A 10 -6.77 7.55 -3.15
N LYS A 11 -7.55 7.66 -4.22
CA LYS A 11 -7.19 7.29 -5.58
C LYS A 11 -5.84 7.84 -5.99
N LYS A 12 -4.85 7.01 -6.20
CA LYS A 12 -3.83 7.18 -7.24
C LYS A 12 -3.08 5.87 -7.49
N LEU A 13 -2.91 5.60 -8.71
CA LEU A 13 -2.12 4.65 -9.46
C LEU A 13 -1.06 3.86 -8.66
N PHE A 14 -1.13 2.55 -8.79
CA PHE A 14 -0.15 1.58 -8.31
C PHE A 14 1.28 1.95 -8.74
N CYS A 15 1.95 2.65 -7.88
CA CYS A 15 3.41 2.70 -7.82
C CYS A 15 3.77 2.08 -6.48
N LEU A 16 4.79 1.24 -6.42
CA LEU A 16 5.30 0.64 -5.17
C LEU A 16 5.57 1.75 -4.14
N ILE A 17 4.65 1.91 -3.20
CA ILE A 17 4.59 3.05 -2.29
C ILE A 17 4.84 2.55 -0.88
N LEU A 18 5.75 3.21 -0.20
CA LEU A 18 6.13 2.96 1.18
C LEU A 18 5.00 3.33 2.14
N PHE A 19 4.32 2.32 2.66
CA PHE A 19 3.53 2.44 3.87
C PHE A 19 4.29 1.84 5.05
N CYS A 20 4.30 2.51 6.17
CA CYS A 20 4.91 2.00 7.39
C CYS A 20 3.84 1.61 8.41
N ALA A 21 3.93 0.42 9.00
CA ALA A 21 3.08 -0.04 10.08
C ALA A 21 3.82 0.05 11.43
N TRP A 22 3.11 0.28 12.51
CA TRP A 22 3.69 0.50 13.85
C TRP A 22 3.71 -0.77 14.69
N ILE A 23 4.84 -1.04 15.38
CA ILE A 23 4.99 -2.12 16.36
C ILE A 23 4.96 -1.49 17.76
N ILE A 24 4.18 -2.02 18.68
CA ILE A 24 4.21 -1.64 20.09
C ILE A 24 5.12 -2.62 20.85
N PRO A 25 6.36 -2.29 21.14
CA PRO A 25 7.11 -2.92 22.22
C PRO A 25 7.26 -1.90 23.36
N GLY A 26 6.99 -2.34 24.58
CA GLY A 26 7.13 -1.52 25.78
C GLY A 26 8.59 -1.22 26.15
N VAL A 27 9.24 -0.31 25.45
CA VAL A 27 10.52 0.29 25.85
C VAL A 27 10.46 1.78 25.58
N ALA A 28 10.63 2.57 26.64
CA ALA A 28 10.71 4.02 26.57
C ALA A 28 11.99 4.44 25.83
N PHE A 29 11.84 4.85 24.58
CA PHE A 29 12.86 5.59 23.85
C PHE A 29 12.41 7.05 23.72
N SER A 30 13.34 7.98 23.91
CA SER A 30 13.12 9.40 23.73
C SER A 30 12.48 9.66 22.37
N GLN A 31 11.21 10.02 22.38
CA GLN A 31 10.38 10.29 21.23
C GLN A 31 10.82 11.60 20.56
N SER A 32 11.54 11.49 19.44
CA SER A 32 11.29 12.47 18.40
C SER A 32 9.87 12.22 17.91
N ALA A 33 8.99 13.19 18.09
CA ALA A 33 7.58 13.07 17.75
C ALA A 33 7.44 12.79 16.24
N VAL A 34 7.38 11.52 15.89
CA VAL A 34 6.88 11.10 14.56
C VAL A 34 5.37 11.30 14.63
N ASP A 35 4.85 12.19 13.79
CA ASP A 35 3.46 12.61 13.73
C ASP A 35 2.52 11.41 13.70
N SER A 36 1.98 11.03 14.87
CA SER A 36 0.91 10.04 14.99
C SER A 36 -0.40 10.53 14.33
N GLU A 37 -0.47 11.83 14.00
CA GLU A 37 -1.61 12.44 13.32
C GLU A 37 -1.83 11.95 11.89
N ASP A 38 -0.81 11.37 11.26
CA ASP A 38 -0.88 10.89 9.88
C ASP A 38 -1.21 9.39 9.75
N MET A 39 -1.52 8.70 10.83
CA MET A 39 -1.82 7.26 10.79
C MET A 39 -3.31 6.98 11.02
N VAL A 40 -3.79 5.89 10.42
CA VAL A 40 -5.14 5.37 10.61
C VAL A 40 -5.07 3.97 11.22
N MET A 41 -5.95 3.72 12.19
CA MET A 41 -6.11 2.39 12.76
C MET A 41 -6.92 1.49 11.83
N VAL A 42 -6.37 0.36 11.44
CA VAL A 42 -7.06 -0.71 10.72
C VAL A 42 -7.45 -1.78 11.74
N PRO A 43 -8.75 -1.98 12.02
CA PRO A 43 -9.20 -2.95 13.01
C PRO A 43 -8.80 -4.37 12.63
N GLY A 44 -8.39 -5.16 13.62
CA GLY A 44 -8.11 -6.57 13.47
C GLY A 44 -9.34 -7.40 13.12
N GLY A 45 -9.14 -8.70 12.98
CA GLY A 45 -10.19 -9.67 12.71
C GLY A 45 -10.05 -10.38 11.36
N PRO A 46 -11.00 -11.28 11.04
CA PRO A 46 -10.96 -12.05 9.80
C PRO A 46 -11.20 -11.17 8.57
N PHE A 47 -10.58 -11.53 7.45
CA PHE A 47 -10.91 -11.00 6.14
C PHE A 47 -10.59 -12.02 5.05
N LEU A 48 -11.20 -11.85 3.89
CA LEU A 48 -10.98 -12.69 2.72
C LEU A 48 -9.78 -12.15 1.93
N MET A 49 -8.64 -12.82 2.05
CA MET A 49 -7.42 -12.51 1.31
C MET A 49 -7.41 -13.23 -0.04
N GLY A 50 -6.88 -12.59 -1.04
CA GLY A 50 -6.78 -13.15 -2.37
C GLY A 50 -8.05 -12.97 -3.21
N VAL A 51 -8.06 -13.59 -4.36
CA VAL A 51 -9.20 -13.61 -5.28
C VAL A 51 -9.46 -15.02 -5.78
N ASP A 52 -10.74 -15.38 -5.90
CA ASP A 52 -11.10 -16.62 -6.58
C ASP A 52 -10.88 -16.47 -8.09
N LYS A 53 -10.42 -17.54 -8.70
CA LYS A 53 -10.31 -17.59 -10.17
C LYS A 53 -11.68 -17.26 -10.77
N VAL A 54 -11.77 -16.20 -11.55
CA VAL A 54 -12.97 -15.89 -12.31
C VAL A 54 -13.21 -17.04 -13.29
N SER A 55 -14.05 -17.99 -12.90
CA SER A 55 -14.25 -19.27 -13.60
C SER A 55 -15.11 -19.16 -14.86
N ASN A 56 -15.78 -18.02 -15.11
CA ASN A 56 -16.84 -17.93 -16.11
C ASN A 56 -16.65 -16.78 -17.11
N VAL A 57 -15.42 -16.38 -17.41
CA VAL A 57 -15.18 -15.43 -18.50
C VAL A 57 -15.12 -16.21 -19.80
N ASP A 58 -16.11 -16.03 -20.66
CA ASP A 58 -16.13 -16.63 -22.02
C ASP A 58 -15.06 -15.96 -22.89
N VAL A 59 -13.83 -16.49 -22.75
CA VAL A 59 -12.63 -15.99 -23.45
C VAL A 59 -12.76 -16.13 -24.97
N GLU A 60 -13.62 -17.04 -25.45
CA GLU A 60 -13.83 -17.29 -26.86
C GLU A 60 -14.57 -16.15 -27.55
N LYS A 61 -15.48 -15.49 -26.81
CA LYS A 61 -16.23 -14.32 -27.30
C LYS A 61 -15.46 -13.01 -27.25
N MET A 62 -14.24 -13.02 -26.73
CA MET A 62 -13.41 -11.83 -26.66
C MET A 62 -12.71 -11.52 -27.98
N SER A 63 -12.60 -10.24 -28.32
CA SER A 63 -11.69 -9.82 -29.40
C SER A 63 -10.24 -10.19 -29.06
N LYS A 64 -9.42 -10.45 -30.08
CA LYS A 64 -7.98 -10.84 -29.90
C LYS A 64 -7.23 -9.96 -28.92
N ARG A 65 -7.45 -8.64 -28.96
CA ARG A 65 -6.79 -7.66 -28.06
C ARG A 65 -7.28 -7.80 -26.61
N LYS A 66 -8.58 -8.01 -26.39
CA LYS A 66 -9.15 -8.25 -25.05
C LYS A 66 -8.68 -9.59 -24.48
N LYS A 67 -8.66 -10.65 -25.32
CA LYS A 67 -8.17 -11.99 -24.95
C LYS A 67 -6.71 -11.94 -24.51
N LEU A 68 -5.83 -11.26 -25.26
CA LEU A 68 -4.42 -11.11 -24.89
C LEU A 68 -4.25 -10.36 -23.55
N ARG A 69 -4.93 -9.23 -23.37
CA ARG A 69 -4.89 -8.50 -22.09
C ARG A 69 -5.37 -9.33 -20.91
N TYR A 70 -6.45 -10.09 -21.09
CA TYR A 70 -6.97 -11.00 -20.07
C TYR A 70 -5.97 -12.11 -19.72
N LEU A 71 -5.34 -12.75 -20.71
CA LEU A 71 -4.35 -13.79 -20.47
C LEU A 71 -3.09 -13.26 -19.77
N VAL A 72 -2.61 -12.08 -20.16
CA VAL A 72 -1.48 -11.42 -19.51
C VAL A 72 -1.83 -11.05 -18.06
N SER A 73 -3.00 -10.47 -17.82
CA SER A 73 -3.42 -10.14 -16.45
C SER A 73 -3.59 -11.40 -15.60
N ARG A 74 -4.18 -12.47 -16.15
CA ARG A 74 -4.34 -13.74 -15.43
C ARG A 74 -3.00 -14.39 -15.07
N ALA A 75 -2.01 -14.28 -15.96
CA ALA A 75 -0.67 -14.79 -15.67
C ALA A 75 0.03 -13.93 -14.58
N ALA A 76 -0.18 -12.62 -14.61
CA ALA A 76 0.39 -11.69 -13.63
C ALA A 76 -0.24 -11.82 -12.22
N PHE A 77 -1.49 -12.26 -12.12
CA PHE A 77 -2.23 -12.40 -10.85
C PHE A 77 -2.49 -13.86 -10.47
N HIS A 78 -1.69 -14.78 -10.98
CA HIS A 78 -1.85 -16.22 -10.70
C HIS A 78 -1.64 -16.53 -9.20
N ASP A 79 -0.80 -15.75 -8.55
CA ASP A 79 -0.38 -15.97 -7.17
C ASP A 79 -1.35 -15.37 -6.14
N GLU A 80 -2.35 -14.60 -6.58
CA GLU A 80 -3.36 -13.99 -5.71
C GLU A 80 -4.50 -14.95 -5.31
N GLY A 81 -4.47 -16.18 -5.77
CA GLY A 81 -5.54 -17.15 -5.50
C GLY A 81 -5.04 -18.47 -4.93
N PRO A 82 -5.93 -19.27 -4.35
CA PRO A 82 -7.36 -19.03 -4.14
C PRO A 82 -7.65 -18.05 -2.99
N ALA A 83 -8.84 -17.46 -3.04
CA ALA A 83 -9.30 -16.64 -1.90
C ALA A 83 -9.44 -17.52 -0.64
N HIS A 84 -8.97 -17.01 0.48
CA HIS A 84 -9.00 -17.73 1.77
C HIS A 84 -9.15 -16.75 2.94
N ASN A 85 -9.78 -17.24 4.01
CA ASN A 85 -9.94 -16.45 5.22
C ASN A 85 -8.68 -16.47 6.07
N ILE A 86 -8.22 -15.30 6.48
CA ILE A 86 -7.15 -15.14 7.47
C ILE A 86 -7.56 -14.15 8.55
N ILE A 87 -6.86 -14.19 9.67
CA ILE A 87 -7.03 -13.24 10.77
C ILE A 87 -5.78 -12.36 10.80
N VAL A 88 -6.00 -11.04 10.84
CA VAL A 88 -4.95 -10.04 11.00
C VAL A 88 -5.22 -9.27 12.28
N ASP A 89 -4.20 -9.00 13.07
CA ASP A 89 -4.30 -8.17 14.25
C ASP A 89 -4.60 -6.70 13.90
N THR A 90 -5.05 -5.92 14.88
CA THR A 90 -5.19 -4.47 14.71
C THR A 90 -3.82 -3.84 14.48
N PHE A 91 -3.71 -2.98 13.48
CA PHE A 91 -2.47 -2.28 13.15
C PHE A 91 -2.74 -0.83 12.75
N MET A 92 -1.68 -0.02 12.79
CA MET A 92 -1.68 1.36 12.32
C MET A 92 -1.04 1.43 10.94
N LEU A 93 -1.63 2.22 10.04
CA LEU A 93 -1.12 2.44 8.70
C LEU A 93 -1.05 3.94 8.42
N ASP A 94 0.01 4.38 7.74
CA ASP A 94 0.09 5.77 7.30
C ASP A 94 -1.08 6.10 6.35
N THR A 95 -1.73 7.26 6.58
CA THR A 95 -2.87 7.71 5.78
C THR A 95 -2.45 8.09 4.36
N PHE A 96 -1.19 8.46 4.20
CA PHE A 96 -0.59 8.84 2.92
C PHE A 96 0.73 8.12 2.73
N GLU A 97 1.14 8.03 1.49
CA GLU A 97 2.46 7.56 1.12
C GLU A 97 3.56 8.47 1.70
N VAL A 98 4.73 7.90 1.96
CA VAL A 98 5.89 8.67 2.42
C VAL A 98 6.25 9.73 1.39
N SER A 99 6.19 11.00 1.80
CA SER A 99 6.50 12.12 0.91
C SER A 99 8.01 12.31 0.71
N ASN A 100 8.39 12.96 -0.40
CA ASN A 100 9.78 13.36 -0.61
C ASN A 100 10.33 14.22 0.55
N LYS A 101 9.49 15.05 1.19
CA LYS A 101 9.89 15.82 2.37
C LYS A 101 10.32 14.91 3.52
N LYS A 102 9.47 13.95 3.91
CA LYS A 102 9.76 13.01 5.01
C LYS A 102 10.98 12.14 4.68
N TYR A 103 11.11 11.72 3.42
CA TYR A 103 12.25 10.93 3.00
C TYR A 103 13.56 11.74 2.96
N ALA A 104 13.52 13.03 2.65
CA ALA A 104 14.67 13.93 2.75
C ALA A 104 15.18 14.08 4.19
N GLU A 105 14.27 14.11 5.18
CA GLU A 105 14.62 14.13 6.60
C GLU A 105 15.37 12.85 6.99
N PHE A 106 14.94 11.69 6.51
CA PHE A 106 15.61 10.42 6.70
C PHE A 106 17.03 10.40 6.09
N ILE A 107 17.17 10.81 4.82
CA ILE A 107 18.49 10.91 4.16
C ILE A 107 19.42 11.82 4.96
N LYS A 108 18.93 12.98 5.37
CA LYS A 108 19.73 13.94 6.16
C LYS A 108 20.17 13.38 7.51
N ALA A 109 19.30 12.62 8.18
CA ALA A 109 19.57 12.07 9.51
C ALA A 109 20.51 10.86 9.47
N THR A 110 20.49 10.07 8.40
CA THR A 110 21.14 8.76 8.34
C THR A 110 22.29 8.69 7.34
N GLY A 111 22.37 9.61 6.39
CA GLY A 111 23.29 9.51 5.24
C GLY A 111 22.89 8.44 4.23
N HIS A 112 21.65 7.94 4.29
CA HIS A 112 21.17 6.94 3.32
C HIS A 112 21.24 7.48 1.89
N PRO A 113 21.60 6.66 0.89
CA PRO A 113 21.66 7.10 -0.51
C PRO A 113 20.31 7.63 -1.00
N ALA A 114 20.35 8.65 -1.86
CA ALA A 114 19.16 9.18 -2.49
C ALA A 114 18.57 8.19 -3.51
N PRO A 115 17.22 8.11 -3.64
CA PRO A 115 16.56 7.24 -4.60
C PRO A 115 16.87 7.61 -6.06
N ALA A 116 16.63 6.67 -6.99
CA ALA A 116 16.97 6.81 -8.40
C ALA A 116 16.34 8.04 -9.10
N TYR A 117 15.17 8.50 -8.62
CA TYR A 117 14.46 9.66 -9.23
C TYR A 117 14.52 10.92 -8.37
N TRP A 118 15.51 11.03 -7.48
CA TRP A 118 15.61 12.14 -6.52
C TRP A 118 15.71 13.51 -7.18
N ASP A 119 16.41 13.60 -8.31
CA ASP A 119 16.62 14.83 -9.07
C ASP A 119 15.62 15.03 -10.22
N ASP A 120 14.64 14.15 -10.37
CA ASP A 120 13.60 14.29 -11.40
C ASP A 120 12.56 15.33 -11.00
N HIS A 121 12.59 16.51 -11.60
CA HIS A 121 11.69 17.64 -11.33
C HIS A 121 10.20 17.31 -11.46
N LYS A 122 9.84 16.23 -12.14
CA LYS A 122 8.45 15.76 -12.25
C LYS A 122 8.01 14.96 -11.04
N ARG A 123 8.95 14.42 -10.25
CA ARG A 123 8.71 13.46 -9.17
C ARG A 123 9.22 13.89 -7.80
N ASN A 124 10.04 14.95 -7.72
CA ASN A 124 10.74 15.36 -6.51
C ASN A 124 10.11 16.51 -5.73
N LYS A 125 8.85 16.86 -6.00
CA LYS A 125 8.16 17.89 -5.22
C LYS A 125 7.92 17.39 -3.80
N LEU A 126 8.11 18.25 -2.80
CA LEU A 126 8.09 17.90 -1.37
C LEU A 126 6.86 17.11 -0.93
N LYS A 127 5.68 17.44 -1.46
CA LYS A 127 4.40 16.77 -1.11
C LYS A 127 4.07 15.56 -1.98
N GLN A 128 4.88 15.25 -2.99
CA GLN A 128 4.69 14.04 -3.79
C GLN A 128 5.25 12.84 -3.06
N PRO A 129 4.71 11.63 -3.30
CA PRO A 129 5.29 10.39 -2.80
C PRO A 129 6.72 10.21 -3.30
N VAL A 130 7.59 9.72 -2.44
CA VAL A 130 8.94 9.32 -2.84
C VAL A 130 8.86 8.18 -3.84
N SER A 131 9.70 8.21 -4.86
CA SER A 131 9.73 7.20 -5.92
C SER A 131 11.15 6.78 -6.24
N GLY A 132 11.32 5.57 -6.82
CA GLY A 132 12.64 5.02 -7.12
C GLY A 132 13.34 4.40 -5.90
N VAL A 133 12.61 4.11 -4.85
CA VAL A 133 13.03 3.35 -3.68
C VAL A 133 12.82 1.85 -3.93
N ASN A 134 13.74 1.02 -3.47
CA ASN A 134 13.59 -0.42 -3.43
C ASN A 134 13.08 -0.87 -2.05
N TRP A 135 12.87 -2.19 -1.86
CA TRP A 135 12.39 -2.73 -0.58
C TRP A 135 13.33 -2.44 0.60
N PHE A 136 14.65 -2.48 0.38
CA PHE A 136 15.64 -2.22 1.43
C PHE A 136 15.63 -0.75 1.85
N ASP A 137 15.51 0.16 0.88
CA ASP A 137 15.37 1.61 1.14
C ASP A 137 14.11 1.89 1.96
N ALA A 138 13.02 1.24 1.57
CA ALA A 138 11.74 1.32 2.22
C ALA A 138 11.79 0.83 3.67
N ASN A 139 12.37 -0.33 3.87
CA ASN A 139 12.52 -0.93 5.18
C ASN A 139 13.45 -0.11 6.09
N ALA A 140 14.53 0.44 5.54
CA ALA A 140 15.45 1.32 6.27
C ALA A 140 14.74 2.60 6.74
N TYR A 141 13.94 3.23 5.85
CA TYR A 141 13.13 4.38 6.22
C TYR A 141 12.15 4.04 7.35
N CYS A 142 11.39 2.95 7.21
CA CYS A 142 10.43 2.54 8.23
C CYS A 142 11.12 2.30 9.58
N GLY A 143 12.27 1.60 9.59
CA GLY A 143 13.04 1.39 10.81
C GLY A 143 13.51 2.69 11.47
N TRP A 144 14.00 3.65 10.67
CA TRP A 144 14.37 4.97 11.17
C TRP A 144 13.17 5.72 11.77
N ALA A 145 12.02 5.63 11.12
CA ALA A 145 10.77 6.24 11.58
C ALA A 145 10.10 5.49 12.75
N ASN A 146 10.76 4.49 13.33
CA ASN A 146 10.20 3.58 14.35
C ASN A 146 8.92 2.88 13.90
N LYS A 147 8.87 2.48 12.64
CA LYS A 147 7.78 1.77 11.97
C LYS A 147 8.31 0.53 11.27
N ARG A 148 7.44 -0.21 10.63
CA ARG A 148 7.80 -1.31 9.73
C ARG A 148 6.98 -1.23 8.44
N LEU A 149 7.38 -1.95 7.43
CA LEU A 149 6.51 -2.20 6.28
C LEU A 149 5.31 -3.06 6.72
N PRO A 150 4.13 -2.85 6.14
CA PRO A 150 3.00 -3.74 6.34
C PRO A 150 3.30 -5.12 5.73
N THR A 151 2.70 -6.16 6.28
CA THR A 151 2.65 -7.46 5.62
C THR A 151 1.71 -7.39 4.42
N GLU A 152 1.82 -8.36 3.52
CA GLU A 152 0.89 -8.50 2.37
C GLU A 152 -0.56 -8.53 2.83
N ALA A 153 -0.84 -9.32 3.87
CA ALA A 153 -2.18 -9.44 4.44
C ALA A 153 -2.71 -8.13 5.05
N GLU A 154 -1.88 -7.39 5.75
CA GLU A 154 -2.24 -6.07 6.29
C GLU A 154 -2.52 -5.07 5.16
N TRP A 155 -1.67 -5.06 4.14
CA TRP A 155 -1.84 -4.21 2.97
C TRP A 155 -3.14 -4.50 2.24
N GLU A 156 -3.40 -5.78 1.94
CA GLU A 156 -4.60 -6.20 1.23
C GLU A 156 -5.87 -5.90 2.04
N LYS A 157 -5.84 -6.19 3.37
CA LYS A 157 -6.95 -5.86 4.25
C LYS A 157 -7.24 -4.36 4.28
N ALA A 158 -6.21 -3.52 4.36
CA ALA A 158 -6.36 -2.07 4.33
C ALA A 158 -6.94 -1.58 2.99
N ALA A 159 -6.53 -2.18 1.87
CA ALA A 159 -6.99 -1.83 0.54
C ALA A 159 -8.43 -2.27 0.27
N LYS A 160 -8.79 -3.50 0.65
CA LYS A 160 -10.14 -4.08 0.42
C LYS A 160 -11.17 -3.67 1.46
N GLY A 161 -10.73 -3.25 2.64
CA GLY A 161 -11.58 -2.98 3.78
C GLY A 161 -12.29 -4.23 4.32
N PRO A 162 -13.15 -4.08 5.36
CA PRO A 162 -13.78 -5.21 6.05
C PRO A 162 -14.81 -5.94 5.18
N LYS A 163 -15.27 -5.34 4.11
CA LYS A 163 -16.26 -5.92 3.18
C LYS A 163 -15.64 -6.63 1.98
N GLY A 164 -14.30 -6.62 1.86
CA GLY A 164 -13.61 -7.25 0.75
C GLY A 164 -13.88 -6.61 -0.60
N PHE A 165 -13.97 -5.28 -0.66
CA PHE A 165 -14.21 -4.56 -1.91
C PHE A 165 -13.11 -4.80 -2.94
N LYS A 166 -13.47 -4.72 -4.21
CA LYS A 166 -12.51 -4.81 -5.31
C LYS A 166 -11.54 -3.63 -5.36
N TYR A 167 -11.99 -2.45 -4.95
CA TYR A 167 -11.20 -1.22 -4.86
C TYR A 167 -11.39 -0.57 -3.49
N PRO A 168 -10.46 0.26 -3.02
CA PRO A 168 -10.59 0.94 -1.74
C PRO A 168 -11.86 1.80 -1.58
N TRP A 169 -12.48 2.18 -2.68
CA TRP A 169 -13.72 2.97 -2.73
C TRP A 169 -14.98 2.15 -3.02
N GLY A 170 -14.88 0.82 -3.23
CA GLY A 170 -16.01 -0.07 -3.51
C GLY A 170 -15.79 -0.96 -4.72
N ASP A 171 -16.85 -1.59 -5.21
CA ASP A 171 -16.76 -2.58 -6.31
C ASP A 171 -16.82 -1.99 -7.71
N LYS A 172 -17.18 -0.72 -7.86
CA LYS A 172 -17.28 -0.06 -9.16
C LYS A 172 -15.99 0.71 -9.47
N LEU A 173 -15.51 0.58 -10.71
CA LEU A 173 -14.47 1.46 -11.21
C LEU A 173 -15.03 2.87 -11.27
N ASP A 174 -14.34 3.81 -10.62
CA ASP A 174 -14.69 5.21 -10.69
C ASP A 174 -14.04 5.81 -11.95
N GLU A 175 -14.87 6.18 -12.90
CA GLU A 175 -14.46 6.72 -14.21
C GLU A 175 -14.26 8.25 -14.22
N SER A 176 -14.27 8.90 -13.04
CA SER A 176 -14.10 10.36 -12.91
C SER A 176 -12.65 10.81 -12.87
#